data_53d784f2a463e2ec12ddd8f09462b396
#
_entry.id   53d784f2a463e2ec12ddd8f09462b396
#
_cell.length_a   1.000
_cell.length_b   1.000
_cell.length_c   1.000
_cell.angle_alpha   90.00
_cell.angle_beta   90.00
_cell.angle_gamma   90.00
#
_symmetry.space_group_name_H-M   'P 1'
#
loop_
_entity.id
_entity.type
_entity.pdbx_description
1 polymer ?
#
loop_
_entity_poly.entity_id
_entity_poly.type
_entity_poly.pdbx_seq_one_letter_code
_entity_poly.pdbx_strand_id
1 'polypeptide(L)'
;NTGHFSTVGLTYRGQKTLMSNGEEIDILDQDYYKRALEGEEVVEGPVILPSSGRKVVILAKPLYKGKEVIGVVHEAYDLDNATKTLLAVLNMQQDRITMIADEKGDVIMGIGNGRQGNFFKFLEQEAIGCSMTEQDLEKAIANKESGAFYYTDIFGETQYVVFAPVEVNDWYTFQIVSGTNLLADQQMLNKIARDTMGKYFLLICLCFIVIIYIWRQIEKDRLKQINAEIEGLRPVSYTHLRAH
;
A
#
# COMPACT_ATOMS: atom_id res chain seq x y z
N ASN A 1 9.33 4.33 -24.16
CA ASN A 1 8.11 5.11 -24.48
C ASN A 1 7.06 4.84 -23.43
N THR A 2 7.18 5.48 -22.32
CA THR A 2 6.23 5.43 -21.23
C THR A 2 5.32 6.63 -21.38
N GLY A 3 4.10 6.41 -21.86
CA GLY A 3 3.09 7.43 -22.11
C GLY A 3 2.43 8.01 -20.86
N HIS A 4 3.22 8.50 -19.93
CA HIS A 4 2.76 9.24 -18.76
C HIS A 4 3.13 10.72 -18.93
N PHE A 5 2.62 11.38 -19.96
CA PHE A 5 2.94 12.80 -20.17
C PHE A 5 1.87 13.66 -19.55
N SER A 6 2.09 13.96 -18.32
CA SER A 6 1.79 15.27 -17.79
C SER A 6 2.65 16.28 -18.55
N THR A 7 2.01 17.36 -19.00
CA THR A 7 2.73 18.43 -19.70
C THR A 7 3.29 19.37 -18.65
N VAL A 8 4.61 19.50 -18.58
CA VAL A 8 5.27 20.41 -17.65
C VAL A 8 5.37 21.79 -18.30
N GLY A 9 5.01 22.82 -17.56
CA GLY A 9 5.14 24.21 -17.94
C GLY A 9 6.14 24.95 -17.07
N LEU A 10 6.88 25.86 -17.69
CA LEU A 10 7.78 26.79 -17.03
C LEU A 10 7.34 28.23 -17.34
N THR A 11 7.06 29.00 -16.30
CA THR A 11 6.60 30.35 -16.40
C THR A 11 7.53 31.28 -15.63
N TYR A 12 8.26 32.13 -16.30
CA TYR A 12 8.96 33.23 -15.63
C TYR A 12 7.98 34.35 -15.26
N ARG A 13 8.33 35.11 -14.23
CA ARG A 13 7.48 36.19 -13.72
C ARG A 13 7.08 37.15 -14.84
N GLY A 14 5.77 37.28 -15.07
CA GLY A 14 5.17 38.19 -16.09
C GLY A 14 5.37 37.71 -17.55
N GLN A 15 5.80 36.49 -17.78
CA GLN A 15 5.92 35.90 -19.12
C GLN A 15 4.89 34.78 -19.32
N LYS A 16 4.61 34.48 -20.59
CA LYS A 16 3.82 33.31 -20.94
C LYS A 16 4.57 32.00 -20.53
N THR A 17 3.84 30.98 -20.27
CA THR A 17 4.35 29.66 -19.96
C THR A 17 4.86 28.98 -21.21
N LEU A 18 6.08 28.48 -21.16
CA LEU A 18 6.61 27.52 -22.13
C LEU A 18 6.30 26.12 -21.67
N MET A 19 5.48 25.39 -22.42
CA MET A 19 5.14 24.01 -22.16
C MET A 19 6.18 23.05 -22.76
N SER A 20 6.34 21.87 -22.15
CA SER A 20 7.29 20.84 -22.61
C SER A 20 7.00 20.31 -24.03
N ASN A 21 5.81 20.50 -24.55
CA ASN A 21 5.42 20.17 -25.93
C ASN A 21 5.69 21.32 -26.93
N GLY A 22 6.27 22.44 -26.47
CA GLY A 22 6.57 23.61 -27.28
C GLY A 22 5.42 24.59 -27.42
N GLU A 23 4.26 24.35 -26.82
CA GLU A 23 3.16 25.31 -26.82
C GLU A 23 3.41 26.43 -25.80
N GLU A 24 2.88 27.62 -26.11
CA GLU A 24 2.82 28.72 -25.17
C GLU A 24 1.39 28.90 -24.69
N ILE A 25 1.22 28.97 -23.37
CA ILE A 25 -0.08 29.25 -22.73
C ILE A 25 0.05 30.43 -21.77
N ASP A 26 -1.07 31.11 -21.51
CA ASP A 26 -1.15 32.18 -20.53
C ASP A 26 -1.82 31.66 -19.27
N ILE A 27 -1.11 31.71 -18.14
CA ILE A 27 -1.59 31.30 -16.82
C ILE A 27 -1.47 32.40 -15.77
N LEU A 28 -1.12 33.62 -16.20
CA LEU A 28 -0.80 34.72 -15.28
C LEU A 28 -1.95 35.10 -14.34
N ASP A 29 -3.18 34.87 -14.78
CA ASP A 29 -4.39 35.10 -13.98
C ASP A 29 -4.81 33.95 -13.09
N GLN A 30 -4.18 32.76 -13.23
CA GLN A 30 -4.53 31.57 -12.46
C GLN A 30 -4.10 31.72 -11.01
N ASP A 31 -4.94 31.24 -10.09
CA ASP A 31 -4.71 31.34 -8.65
C ASP A 31 -3.47 30.52 -8.21
N TYR A 32 -3.33 29.32 -8.68
CA TYR A 32 -2.16 28.46 -8.38
C TYR A 32 -0.83 29.12 -8.80
N TYR A 33 -0.82 29.88 -9.90
CA TYR A 33 0.37 30.62 -10.35
C TYR A 33 0.72 31.76 -9.40
N LYS A 34 -0.27 32.53 -8.97
CA LYS A 34 -0.09 33.67 -8.05
C LYS A 34 0.43 33.21 -6.71
N ARG A 35 -0.18 32.13 -6.14
CA ARG A 35 0.24 31.53 -4.88
C ARG A 35 1.66 30.97 -4.98
N ALA A 36 1.99 30.29 -6.07
CA ALA A 36 3.33 29.76 -6.26
C ALA A 36 4.38 30.87 -6.43
N LEU A 37 4.05 32.03 -7.02
CA LEU A 37 4.94 33.19 -7.06
C LEU A 37 5.20 33.80 -5.67
N GLU A 38 4.31 33.59 -4.70
CA GLU A 38 4.48 33.99 -3.29
C GLU A 38 5.32 33.00 -2.51
N GLY A 39 5.74 31.89 -3.13
CA GLY A 39 6.63 30.88 -2.54
C GLY A 39 5.90 29.65 -2.03
N GLU A 40 4.60 29.51 -2.30
CA GLU A 40 3.81 28.35 -1.89
C GLU A 40 3.98 27.18 -2.87
N GLU A 41 4.08 25.94 -2.37
CA GLU A 41 3.88 24.73 -3.17
C GLU A 41 2.38 24.46 -3.24
N VAL A 42 1.82 24.54 -4.45
CA VAL A 42 0.37 24.48 -4.65
C VAL A 42 -0.01 23.16 -5.31
N VAL A 43 -1.03 22.52 -4.76
CA VAL A 43 -1.80 21.47 -5.42
C VAL A 43 -3.22 22.00 -5.61
N GLU A 44 -3.63 22.21 -6.85
CA GLU A 44 -4.95 22.75 -7.17
C GLU A 44 -5.75 21.73 -7.99
N GLY A 45 -7.00 21.60 -7.67
CA GLY A 45 -7.93 20.76 -8.41
C GLY A 45 -8.81 19.89 -7.50
N PRO A 46 -9.65 19.08 -8.14
CA PRO A 46 -9.65 18.78 -9.57
C PRO A 46 -10.21 19.91 -10.42
N VAL A 47 -9.54 20.25 -11.52
CA VAL A 47 -10.00 21.22 -12.51
C VAL A 47 -10.25 20.56 -13.86
N ILE A 48 -11.21 21.09 -14.62
CA ILE A 48 -11.47 20.62 -15.99
C ILE A 48 -10.72 21.56 -16.93
N LEU A 49 -9.77 21.00 -17.69
CA LEU A 49 -9.05 21.79 -18.70
C LEU A 49 -10.01 22.18 -19.85
N PRO A 50 -10.20 23.49 -20.13
CA PRO A 50 -11.12 23.91 -21.17
C PRO A 50 -10.76 23.41 -22.56
N SER A 51 -9.47 23.24 -22.83
CA SER A 51 -8.95 22.80 -24.13
C SER A 51 -9.23 21.35 -24.46
N SER A 52 -9.35 20.47 -23.46
CA SER A 52 -9.45 19.02 -23.65
C SER A 52 -10.63 18.37 -22.94
N GLY A 53 -11.31 19.09 -22.04
CA GLY A 53 -12.35 18.53 -21.16
C GLY A 53 -11.83 17.52 -20.13
N ARG A 54 -10.50 17.35 -20.02
CA ARG A 54 -9.90 16.39 -19.08
C ARG A 54 -9.89 16.93 -17.66
N LYS A 55 -10.14 16.04 -16.71
CA LYS A 55 -10.08 16.32 -15.27
C LYS A 55 -8.64 16.15 -14.81
N VAL A 56 -8.03 17.21 -14.32
CA VAL A 56 -6.62 17.24 -13.91
C VAL A 56 -6.44 17.80 -12.50
N VAL A 57 -5.33 17.46 -11.89
CA VAL A 57 -4.77 18.16 -10.73
C VAL A 57 -3.54 18.90 -11.18
N ILE A 58 -3.43 20.17 -10.78
CA ILE A 58 -2.29 21.01 -11.10
C ILE A 58 -1.35 21.04 -9.91
N LEU A 59 -0.10 20.68 -10.15
CA LEU A 59 0.99 20.81 -9.20
C LEU A 59 1.82 22.02 -9.63
N ALA A 60 1.99 23.00 -8.74
CA ALA A 60 2.78 24.19 -9.04
C ALA A 60 3.81 24.43 -7.93
N LYS A 61 5.05 24.70 -8.34
CA LYS A 61 6.16 24.97 -7.42
C LYS A 61 6.89 26.24 -7.82
N PRO A 62 7.31 27.05 -6.82
CA PRO A 62 8.13 28.23 -7.08
C PRO A 62 9.50 27.84 -7.61
N LEU A 63 9.97 28.58 -8.61
CA LEU A 63 11.32 28.50 -9.14
C LEU A 63 12.18 29.58 -8.49
N TYR A 64 13.24 29.17 -7.79
CA TYR A 64 14.09 30.09 -7.06
C TYR A 64 15.41 30.40 -7.79
N LYS A 65 15.84 31.66 -7.67
CA LYS A 65 17.21 32.09 -7.93
C LYS A 65 17.78 32.69 -6.66
N GLY A 66 18.60 31.94 -5.96
CA GLY A 66 18.99 32.32 -4.60
C GLY A 66 17.80 32.25 -3.64
N LYS A 67 17.38 33.37 -3.09
CA LYS A 67 16.20 33.47 -2.20
C LYS A 67 14.96 34.09 -2.90
N GLU A 68 15.09 34.49 -4.15
CA GLU A 68 14.03 35.17 -4.90
C GLU A 68 13.27 34.14 -5.77
N VAL A 69 11.94 34.23 -5.76
CA VAL A 69 11.08 33.48 -6.68
C VAL A 69 11.07 34.19 -8.02
N ILE A 70 11.68 33.56 -9.03
CA ILE A 70 11.78 34.16 -10.39
C ILE A 70 10.73 33.59 -11.36
N GLY A 71 9.98 32.58 -10.98
CA GLY A 71 8.99 31.93 -11.81
C GLY A 71 8.31 30.75 -11.12
N VAL A 72 7.55 30.00 -11.89
CA VAL A 72 6.80 28.83 -11.43
C VAL A 72 6.99 27.68 -12.41
N VAL A 73 7.25 26.50 -11.89
CA VAL A 73 7.15 25.24 -12.63
C VAL A 73 5.82 24.61 -12.26
N HIS A 74 5.03 24.23 -13.26
CA HIS A 74 3.76 23.56 -13.00
C HIS A 74 3.57 22.35 -13.92
N GLU A 75 2.72 21.45 -13.46
CA GLU A 75 2.38 20.21 -14.14
C GLU A 75 0.90 19.95 -13.99
N ALA A 76 0.20 19.61 -15.08
CA ALA A 76 -1.18 19.18 -15.06
C ALA A 76 -1.24 17.66 -15.11
N TYR A 77 -1.67 17.04 -14.03
CA TYR A 77 -1.74 15.59 -13.86
C TYR A 77 -3.12 15.08 -14.21
N ASP A 78 -3.21 14.29 -15.28
CA ASP A 78 -4.46 13.72 -15.76
C ASP A 78 -4.94 12.61 -14.78
N LEU A 79 -6.10 12.82 -14.16
CA LEU A 79 -6.64 11.93 -13.14
C LEU A 79 -7.08 10.57 -13.69
N ASP A 80 -7.56 10.51 -14.94
CA ASP A 80 -7.93 9.24 -15.57
C ASP A 80 -6.70 8.36 -15.84
N ASN A 81 -5.61 8.99 -16.28
CA ASN A 81 -4.35 8.29 -16.48
C ASN A 81 -3.70 7.88 -15.16
N ALA A 82 -3.76 8.75 -14.14
CA ALA A 82 -3.29 8.42 -12.79
C ALA A 82 -4.03 7.19 -12.24
N THR A 83 -5.35 7.17 -12.37
CA THR A 83 -6.19 6.05 -11.96
C THR A 83 -5.80 4.75 -12.67
N LYS A 84 -5.63 4.77 -13.99
CA LYS A 84 -5.19 3.60 -14.77
C LYS A 84 -3.82 3.09 -14.35
N THR A 85 -2.89 4.01 -14.07
CA THR A 85 -1.54 3.66 -13.64
C THR A 85 -1.54 3.01 -12.25
N LEU A 86 -2.30 3.58 -11.31
CA LEU A 86 -2.44 3.01 -9.97
C LEU A 86 -3.06 1.61 -10.02
N LEU A 87 -4.08 1.40 -10.85
CA LEU A 87 -4.67 0.08 -11.09
C LEU A 87 -3.63 -0.93 -11.57
N ALA A 88 -2.79 -0.54 -12.54
CA ALA A 88 -1.76 -1.41 -13.11
C ALA A 88 -0.65 -1.75 -12.10
N VAL A 89 -0.23 -0.77 -11.28
CA VAL A 89 0.85 -0.94 -10.29
C VAL A 89 0.39 -1.72 -9.06
N LEU A 90 -0.82 -1.44 -8.58
CA LEU A 90 -1.33 -2.05 -7.35
C LEU A 90 -1.87 -3.46 -7.56
N ASN A 91 -1.97 -3.94 -8.82
CA ASN A 91 -2.53 -5.25 -9.16
C ASN A 91 -3.80 -5.55 -8.34
N MET A 92 -4.63 -4.52 -8.15
CA MET A 92 -5.78 -4.57 -7.26
C MET A 92 -6.82 -5.52 -7.83
N GLN A 93 -7.24 -6.46 -7.02
CA GLN A 93 -8.38 -7.31 -7.30
C GLN A 93 -9.60 -6.42 -7.57
N GLN A 94 -10.39 -6.77 -8.55
CA GLN A 94 -11.58 -6.01 -9.03
C GLN A 94 -12.64 -5.76 -7.93
N ASP A 95 -12.50 -6.41 -6.79
CA ASP A 95 -13.46 -6.43 -5.70
C ASP A 95 -13.20 -5.39 -4.60
N ARG A 96 -12.20 -4.52 -4.79
CA ARG A 96 -11.90 -3.43 -3.88
C ARG A 96 -12.16 -2.10 -4.57
N ILE A 97 -12.90 -1.23 -3.91
CA ILE A 97 -13.12 0.14 -4.37
C ILE A 97 -12.23 1.03 -3.53
N THR A 98 -11.37 1.78 -4.19
CA THR A 98 -10.57 2.83 -3.55
C THR A 98 -10.91 4.14 -4.23
N MET A 99 -11.17 5.18 -3.47
CA MET A 99 -11.45 6.50 -3.99
C MET A 99 -10.80 7.59 -3.15
N ILE A 100 -10.53 8.71 -3.78
CA ILE A 100 -10.18 9.95 -3.13
C ILE A 100 -11.34 10.91 -3.37
N ALA A 101 -11.83 11.54 -2.31
CA ALA A 101 -12.88 12.53 -2.36
C ALA A 101 -12.46 13.79 -1.57
N ASP A 102 -13.09 14.89 -1.85
CA ASP A 102 -12.95 16.11 -1.05
C ASP A 102 -13.75 16.05 0.26
N GLU A 103 -13.68 17.09 1.06
CA GLU A 103 -14.42 17.23 2.33
C GLU A 103 -15.94 17.15 2.17
N LYS A 104 -16.47 17.44 0.98
CA LYS A 104 -17.90 17.36 0.64
C LYS A 104 -18.31 16.01 0.10
N GLY A 105 -17.35 15.07 0.00
CA GLY A 105 -17.57 13.73 -0.53
C GLY A 105 -17.56 13.68 -2.07
N ASP A 106 -17.23 14.76 -2.78
CA ASP A 106 -17.15 14.72 -4.24
C ASP A 106 -15.92 13.94 -4.67
N VAL A 107 -16.15 12.89 -5.45
CA VAL A 107 -15.09 11.95 -5.85
C VAL A 107 -14.17 12.61 -6.86
N ILE A 108 -12.90 12.75 -6.46
CA ILE A 108 -11.82 13.29 -7.26
C ILE A 108 -11.27 12.20 -8.19
N MET A 109 -10.93 11.06 -7.60
CA MET A 109 -10.37 9.91 -8.29
C MET A 109 -10.91 8.62 -7.66
N GLY A 110 -11.23 7.61 -8.48
CA GLY A 110 -11.72 6.33 -7.99
C GLY A 110 -11.14 5.15 -8.76
N ILE A 111 -10.85 4.08 -8.04
CA ILE A 111 -10.36 2.79 -8.54
C ILE A 111 -11.41 1.73 -8.20
N GLY A 112 -11.66 0.84 -9.14
CA GLY A 112 -12.73 -0.15 -9.03
C GLY A 112 -13.93 0.28 -9.88
N ASN A 113 -15.12 -0.27 -9.65
CA ASN A 113 -16.31 -0.02 -10.46
C ASN A 113 -16.71 1.47 -10.60
N GLY A 114 -15.71 2.31 -10.87
CA GLY A 114 -15.72 3.66 -11.38
C GLY A 114 -16.79 4.58 -10.80
N ARG A 115 -16.83 4.73 -9.49
CA ARG A 115 -17.83 5.60 -8.88
C ARG A 115 -17.41 7.04 -9.05
N GLN A 116 -17.96 7.63 -10.07
CA GLN A 116 -17.99 9.08 -10.23
C GLN A 116 -19.19 9.61 -9.44
N GLY A 117 -19.05 10.77 -8.82
CA GLY A 117 -20.13 11.42 -8.10
C GLY A 117 -19.75 11.79 -6.68
N ASN A 118 -20.71 11.70 -5.77
CA ASN A 118 -20.52 12.07 -4.37
C ASN A 118 -20.65 10.83 -3.48
N PHE A 119 -19.68 10.61 -2.60
CA PHE A 119 -19.60 9.44 -1.74
C PHE A 119 -20.74 9.37 -0.71
N PHE A 120 -21.17 10.51 -0.14
CA PHE A 120 -22.27 10.52 0.82
C PHE A 120 -23.58 10.15 0.14
N LYS A 121 -23.87 10.70 -1.03
CA LYS A 121 -25.05 10.32 -1.83
C LYS A 121 -25.00 8.85 -2.24
N PHE A 122 -23.83 8.33 -2.52
CA PHE A 122 -23.65 6.91 -2.76
C PHE A 122 -24.03 6.08 -1.55
N LEU A 123 -23.55 6.42 -0.35
CA LEU A 123 -23.92 5.71 0.88
C LEU A 123 -25.44 5.79 1.14
N GLU A 124 -26.06 6.95 0.95
CA GLU A 124 -27.50 7.14 1.11
C GLU A 124 -28.32 6.23 0.17
N GLN A 125 -27.85 5.99 -1.04
CA GLN A 125 -28.55 5.18 -2.04
C GLN A 125 -28.31 3.67 -1.90
N GLU A 126 -27.12 3.26 -1.50
CA GLU A 126 -26.69 1.86 -1.52
C GLU A 126 -26.74 1.20 -0.13
N ALA A 127 -26.72 1.97 0.97
CA ALA A 127 -26.70 1.42 2.31
C ALA A 127 -28.10 1.30 2.90
N ILE A 128 -28.50 0.08 3.27
CA ILE A 128 -29.75 -0.17 4.04
C ILE A 128 -29.52 0.17 5.52
N GLY A 129 -28.29 -0.02 6.03
CA GLY A 129 -27.90 0.27 7.39
C GLY A 129 -26.41 0.54 7.49
N CYS A 130 -26.05 1.54 8.28
CA CYS A 130 -24.67 1.98 8.46
C CYS A 130 -24.33 2.00 9.96
N SER A 131 -23.12 1.55 10.32
CA SER A 131 -22.64 1.56 11.70
C SER A 131 -22.14 2.94 12.16
N MET A 132 -21.98 3.90 11.25
CA MET A 132 -21.63 5.29 11.49
C MET A 132 -22.68 6.17 10.84
N THR A 133 -23.13 7.20 11.54
CA THR A 133 -24.06 8.16 10.94
C THR A 133 -23.32 9.12 10.00
N GLU A 134 -24.05 9.69 9.03
CA GLU A 134 -23.48 10.69 8.13
C GLU A 134 -22.87 11.86 8.90
N GLN A 135 -23.57 12.35 9.94
CA GLN A 135 -23.08 13.44 10.80
C GLN A 135 -21.79 13.09 11.55
N ASP A 136 -21.61 11.84 11.98
CA ASP A 136 -20.39 11.41 12.66
C ASP A 136 -19.23 11.31 11.66
N LEU A 137 -19.50 10.84 10.44
CA LEU A 137 -18.52 10.80 9.37
C LEU A 137 -18.10 12.22 8.95
N GLU A 138 -19.04 13.15 8.78
CA GLU A 138 -18.74 14.55 8.47
C GLU A 138 -17.90 15.21 9.59
N LYS A 139 -18.21 14.93 10.86
CA LYS A 139 -17.40 15.42 11.99
C LYS A 139 -15.99 14.85 11.97
N ALA A 140 -15.84 13.55 11.72
CA ALA A 140 -14.53 12.91 11.64
C ALA A 140 -13.69 13.54 10.50
N ILE A 141 -14.33 13.79 9.36
CA ILE A 141 -13.69 14.48 8.22
C ILE A 141 -13.30 15.91 8.60
N ALA A 142 -14.19 16.69 9.20
CA ALA A 142 -13.89 18.06 9.63
C ALA A 142 -12.74 18.13 10.65
N ASN A 143 -12.62 17.10 11.51
CA ASN A 143 -11.55 16.99 12.51
C ASN A 143 -10.25 16.36 11.96
N LYS A 144 -10.19 16.00 10.68
CA LYS A 144 -9.07 15.27 10.05
C LYS A 144 -8.74 13.94 10.74
N GLU A 145 -9.77 13.21 11.15
CA GLU A 145 -9.65 11.92 11.79
C GLU A 145 -9.66 10.79 10.75
N SER A 146 -8.98 9.69 11.06
CA SER A 146 -9.06 8.43 10.34
C SER A 146 -10.03 7.51 11.05
N GLY A 147 -10.72 6.66 10.31
CA GLY A 147 -11.67 5.74 10.92
C GLY A 147 -12.05 4.58 10.02
N ALA A 148 -12.93 3.76 10.56
CA ALA A 148 -13.54 2.66 9.82
C ALA A 148 -14.98 2.47 10.27
N PHE A 149 -15.83 2.11 9.34
CA PHE A 149 -17.21 1.73 9.59
C PHE A 149 -17.65 0.63 8.62
N TYR A 150 -18.83 0.09 8.80
CA TYR A 150 -19.43 -0.85 7.87
C TYR A 150 -20.85 -0.43 7.52
N TYR A 151 -21.28 -0.83 6.35
CA TYR A 151 -22.66 -0.71 5.94
C TYR A 151 -23.14 -2.02 5.32
N THR A 152 -24.45 -2.24 5.35
CA THR A 152 -25.09 -3.33 4.62
C THR A 152 -25.64 -2.77 3.32
N ASP A 153 -25.22 -3.32 2.19
CA ASP A 153 -25.70 -2.87 0.89
C ASP A 153 -27.11 -3.40 0.56
N ILE A 154 -27.66 -2.94 -0.56
CA ILE A 154 -29.01 -3.33 -1.04
C ILE A 154 -29.14 -4.82 -1.35
N PHE A 155 -28.04 -5.57 -1.46
CA PHE A 155 -28.03 -7.02 -1.66
C PHE A 155 -27.89 -7.79 -0.33
N GLY A 156 -27.80 -7.09 0.79
CA GLY A 156 -27.64 -7.68 2.12
C GLY A 156 -26.20 -8.05 2.46
N GLU A 157 -25.21 -7.65 1.66
CA GLU A 157 -23.81 -7.87 1.94
C GLU A 157 -23.22 -6.77 2.84
N THR A 158 -22.36 -7.18 3.78
CA THR A 158 -21.63 -6.22 4.60
C THR A 158 -20.42 -5.69 3.89
N GLN A 159 -20.34 -4.38 3.75
CA GLN A 159 -19.22 -3.66 3.17
C GLN A 159 -18.46 -2.92 4.28
N TYR A 160 -17.15 -3.10 4.34
CA TYR A 160 -16.27 -2.41 5.28
C TYR A 160 -15.63 -1.22 4.60
N VAL A 161 -15.69 -0.07 5.24
CA VAL A 161 -15.11 1.18 4.75
C VAL A 161 -14.03 1.62 5.72
N VAL A 162 -12.85 1.91 5.19
CA VAL A 162 -11.77 2.58 5.92
C VAL A 162 -11.55 3.94 5.26
N PHE A 163 -11.41 4.98 6.06
CA PHE A 163 -11.13 6.33 5.57
C PHE A 163 -10.00 6.98 6.34
N ALA A 164 -9.23 7.80 5.64
CA ALA A 164 -8.13 8.56 6.21
C ALA A 164 -7.90 9.88 5.45
N PRO A 165 -7.47 10.94 6.13
CA PRO A 165 -7.10 12.19 5.47
C PRO A 165 -5.88 11.99 4.59
N VAL A 166 -5.85 12.70 3.48
CA VAL A 166 -4.67 12.89 2.63
C VAL A 166 -4.03 14.21 3.04
N GLU A 167 -2.70 14.28 3.14
CA GLU A 167 -1.99 15.50 3.61
C GLU A 167 -2.13 16.70 2.65
N VAL A 168 -3.00 16.61 1.64
CA VAL A 168 -3.14 17.58 0.58
C VAL A 168 -4.62 17.95 0.43
N ASN A 169 -4.93 19.24 0.38
CA ASN A 169 -6.23 19.84 0.00
C ASN A 169 -7.44 19.36 0.80
N ASP A 170 -7.28 18.93 2.04
CA ASP A 170 -8.37 18.39 2.86
C ASP A 170 -9.10 17.21 2.19
N TRP A 171 -8.38 16.46 1.35
CA TRP A 171 -8.91 15.28 0.71
C TRP A 171 -8.87 14.07 1.62
N TYR A 172 -9.74 13.11 1.31
CA TYR A 172 -9.85 11.84 2.02
C TYR A 172 -9.72 10.67 1.07
N THR A 173 -9.00 9.65 1.50
CA THR A 173 -9.06 8.34 0.85
C THR A 173 -10.12 7.50 1.53
N PHE A 174 -10.91 6.80 0.73
CA PHE A 174 -11.88 5.80 1.16
C PHE A 174 -11.56 4.48 0.48
N GLN A 175 -11.52 3.41 1.26
CA GLN A 175 -11.37 2.07 0.75
C GLN A 175 -12.56 1.23 1.19
N ILE A 176 -13.26 0.61 0.23
CA ILE A 176 -14.40 -0.27 0.49
C ILE A 176 -14.01 -1.69 0.14
N VAL A 177 -14.26 -2.61 1.05
CA VAL A 177 -13.97 -4.04 0.90
C VAL A 177 -15.20 -4.84 1.29
N SER A 178 -15.64 -5.76 0.44
CA SER A 178 -16.71 -6.69 0.77
C SER A 178 -16.30 -7.62 1.92
N GLY A 179 -17.22 -7.88 2.86
CA GLY A 179 -17.00 -8.81 3.96
C GLY A 179 -16.72 -10.23 3.48
N THR A 180 -17.32 -10.66 2.38
CA THR A 180 -17.06 -11.96 1.75
C THR A 180 -15.61 -12.08 1.29
N ASN A 181 -15.05 -11.03 0.70
CA ASN A 181 -13.65 -10.99 0.25
C ASN A 181 -12.67 -10.94 1.42
N LEU A 182 -13.01 -10.19 2.47
CA LEU A 182 -12.20 -10.14 3.69
C LEU A 182 -12.06 -11.53 4.33
N LEU A 183 -13.14 -12.30 4.38
CA LEU A 183 -13.14 -13.68 4.90
C LEU A 183 -12.36 -14.63 3.99
N ALA A 184 -12.44 -14.49 2.67
CA ALA A 184 -11.68 -15.28 1.72
C ALA A 184 -10.17 -15.03 1.85
N ASP A 185 -9.75 -13.77 1.97
CA ASP A 185 -8.35 -13.40 2.21
C ASP A 185 -7.83 -13.98 3.53
N GLN A 186 -8.64 -13.95 4.60
CA GLN A 186 -8.28 -14.52 5.89
C GLN A 186 -8.15 -16.06 5.84
N GLN A 187 -9.02 -16.74 5.11
CA GLN A 187 -8.91 -18.19 4.89
C GLN A 187 -7.67 -18.55 4.08
N MET A 188 -7.33 -17.78 3.06
CA MET A 188 -6.12 -17.96 2.27
C MET A 188 -4.85 -17.77 3.11
N LEU A 189 -4.78 -16.71 3.93
CA LEU A 189 -3.67 -16.47 4.85
C LEU A 189 -3.52 -17.60 5.87
N ASN A 190 -4.63 -18.08 6.45
CA ASN A 190 -4.63 -19.19 7.38
C ASN A 190 -4.17 -20.52 6.72
N LYS A 191 -4.51 -20.72 5.45
CA LYS A 191 -4.04 -21.87 4.68
C LYS A 191 -2.52 -21.80 4.45
N ILE A 192 -2.02 -20.66 3.98
CA ILE A 192 -0.58 -20.42 3.77
C ILE A 192 0.20 -20.59 5.09
N ALA A 193 -0.31 -20.02 6.18
CA ALA A 193 0.30 -20.16 7.50
C ALA A 193 0.38 -21.62 7.95
N ARG A 194 -0.70 -22.39 7.81
CA ARG A 194 -0.71 -23.84 8.15
C ARG A 194 0.25 -24.65 7.30
N ASP A 195 0.26 -24.42 5.99
CA ASP A 195 1.15 -25.13 5.07
C ASP A 195 2.63 -24.83 5.36
N THR A 196 2.92 -23.58 5.71
CA THR A 196 4.27 -23.12 6.06
C THR A 196 4.69 -23.69 7.41
N MET A 197 3.84 -23.62 8.43
CA MET A 197 4.10 -24.22 9.75
C MET A 197 4.30 -25.74 9.64
N GLY A 198 3.50 -26.45 8.83
CA GLY A 198 3.65 -27.88 8.58
C GLY A 198 5.02 -28.24 8.00
N LYS A 199 5.52 -27.45 7.04
CA LYS A 199 6.86 -27.64 6.45
C LYS A 199 7.98 -27.44 7.48
N TYR A 200 7.90 -26.40 8.29
CA TYR A 200 8.87 -26.15 9.35
C TYR A 200 8.84 -27.24 10.42
N PHE A 201 7.66 -27.72 10.80
CA PHE A 201 7.52 -28.82 11.75
C PHE A 201 8.18 -30.10 11.23
N LEU A 202 7.95 -30.47 9.96
CA LEU A 202 8.61 -31.61 9.33
C LEU A 202 10.14 -31.44 9.30
N LEU A 203 10.65 -30.26 8.98
CA LEU A 203 12.08 -29.97 8.98
C LEU A 203 12.68 -30.16 10.38
N ILE A 204 12.03 -29.66 11.42
CA ILE A 204 12.45 -29.82 12.81
C ILE A 204 12.49 -31.29 13.21
N CYS A 205 11.44 -32.05 12.89
CA CYS A 205 11.40 -33.48 13.14
C CYS A 205 12.56 -34.22 12.46
N LEU A 206 12.86 -33.86 11.22
CA LEU A 206 13.98 -34.48 10.48
C LEU A 206 15.33 -34.12 11.11
N CYS A 207 15.52 -32.88 11.58
CA CYS A 207 16.71 -32.53 12.35
C CYS A 207 16.85 -33.32 13.63
N PHE A 208 15.77 -33.54 14.39
CA PHE A 208 15.79 -34.38 15.59
C PHE A 208 16.17 -35.82 15.29
N ILE A 209 15.64 -36.42 14.21
CA ILE A 209 15.99 -37.75 13.78
C ILE A 209 17.49 -37.87 13.49
N VAL A 210 18.04 -36.89 12.76
CA VAL A 210 19.47 -36.83 12.43
C VAL A 210 20.33 -36.72 13.71
N ILE A 211 19.94 -35.87 14.64
CA ILE A 211 20.64 -35.68 15.92
C ILE A 211 20.63 -36.98 16.72
N ILE A 212 19.48 -37.66 16.84
CA ILE A 212 19.37 -38.94 17.53
C ILE A 212 20.23 -40.03 16.85
N TYR A 213 20.25 -40.03 15.50
CA TYR A 213 21.10 -40.95 14.75
C TYR A 213 22.60 -40.74 15.03
N ILE A 214 23.06 -39.49 14.97
CA ILE A 214 24.45 -39.13 15.28
C ILE A 214 24.79 -39.49 16.71
N TRP A 215 23.91 -39.19 17.67
CA TRP A 215 24.13 -39.51 19.08
C TRP A 215 24.28 -41.04 19.31
N ARG A 216 23.43 -41.87 18.69
CA ARG A 216 23.53 -43.31 18.72
C ARG A 216 24.82 -43.82 18.09
N GLN A 217 25.32 -43.20 17.03
CA GLN A 217 26.62 -43.59 16.45
C GLN A 217 27.79 -43.28 17.39
N ILE A 218 27.80 -42.13 17.99
CA ILE A 218 28.81 -41.70 18.97
C ILE A 218 28.81 -42.69 20.18
N GLU A 219 27.63 -43.06 20.66
CA GLU A 219 27.50 -43.98 21.80
C GLU A 219 28.02 -45.40 21.46
N LYS A 220 27.70 -45.88 20.26
CA LYS A 220 28.25 -47.16 19.75
C LYS A 220 29.78 -47.12 19.64
N ASP A 221 30.35 -46.06 19.16
CA ASP A 221 31.80 -45.92 19.02
C ASP A 221 32.51 -45.80 20.37
N ARG A 222 31.91 -45.12 21.34
CA ARG A 222 32.39 -45.11 22.75
C ARG A 222 32.37 -46.47 23.37
N LEU A 223 31.28 -47.23 23.18
CA LEU A 223 31.19 -48.63 23.70
C LEU A 223 32.23 -49.52 23.06
N LYS A 224 32.53 -49.39 21.76
CA LYS A 224 33.60 -50.15 21.11
C LYS A 224 34.98 -49.80 21.67
N GLN A 225 35.27 -48.52 21.93
CA GLN A 225 36.53 -48.10 22.54
C GLN A 225 36.69 -48.69 23.95
N ILE A 226 35.67 -48.58 24.80
CA ILE A 226 35.70 -49.16 26.17
C ILE A 226 35.92 -50.65 26.13
N ASN A 227 35.24 -51.41 25.24
CA ASN A 227 35.42 -52.84 25.10
C ASN A 227 36.84 -53.23 24.60
N ALA A 228 37.41 -52.45 23.67
CA ALA A 228 38.79 -52.67 23.21
C ALA A 228 39.81 -52.41 24.31
N GLU A 229 39.60 -51.42 25.18
CA GLU A 229 40.43 -51.12 26.33
C GLU A 229 40.37 -52.26 27.40
N ILE A 230 39.16 -52.80 27.66
CA ILE A 230 38.97 -53.92 28.57
C ILE A 230 39.62 -55.23 28.04
N GLU A 231 39.54 -55.49 26.72
CA GLU A 231 40.24 -56.65 26.09
C GLU A 231 41.75 -56.45 26.10
N GLY A 232 42.26 -55.23 25.92
CA GLY A 232 43.69 -54.94 25.99
C GLY A 232 44.29 -55.14 27.42
N LEU A 233 43.46 -55.05 28.45
CA LEU A 233 43.88 -55.25 29.86
C LEU A 233 43.80 -56.74 30.29
N ARG A 234 43.22 -57.67 29.53
CA ARG A 234 43.13 -59.10 29.85
C ARG A 234 44.39 -59.92 29.73
N PRO A 235 45.43 -59.59 28.91
CA PRO A 235 46.58 -60.56 28.77
C PRO A 235 47.56 -60.50 29.93
N VAL A 236 47.52 -59.57 30.88
CA VAL A 236 48.55 -59.48 31.92
C VAL A 236 48.31 -60.32 33.14
N SER A 237 47.13 -60.91 33.34
CA SER A 237 46.81 -61.70 34.57
C SER A 237 47.02 -63.21 34.47
N TYR A 238 47.29 -63.79 33.31
CA TYR A 238 47.45 -65.25 33.18
C TYR A 238 48.89 -65.74 33.01
N THR A 239 49.87 -64.88 32.88
CA THR A 239 51.30 -65.30 32.71
C THR A 239 52.05 -65.43 34.02
N HIS A 240 51.53 -65.07 35.19
CA HIS A 240 52.23 -65.15 36.47
C HIS A 240 51.83 -66.37 37.37
N LEU A 241 50.93 -67.24 36.94
CA LEU A 241 50.48 -68.36 37.75
C LEU A 241 50.97 -69.76 37.27
N ARG A 242 52.04 -69.83 36.43
CA ARG A 242 52.57 -71.09 35.94
C ARG A 242 54.11 -71.22 36.08
N ALA A 243 54.62 -70.76 37.25
CA ALA A 243 56.00 -71.02 37.62
C ALA A 243 56.05 -71.22 39.15
N HIS A 244 55.58 -72.37 39.64
CA HIS A 244 56.07 -73.09 40.80
C HIS A 244 55.50 -74.53 40.79
#